data_503f5455e1bb31d354e50e77cc80ef8f
#
_entry.id   503f5455e1bb31d354e50e77cc80ef8f
#
_cell.length_a   1.000
_cell.length_b   1.000
_cell.length_c   1.000
_cell.angle_alpha   90.00
_cell.angle_beta   90.00
_cell.angle_gamma   90.00
#
_symmetry.space_group_name_H-M   'P 1'
#
loop_
_entity.id
_entity.type
_entity.pdbx_description
1 polymer ?
#
loop_
_entity_poly.entity_id
_entity_poly.type
_entity_poly.pdbx_seq_one_letter_code
_entity_poly.pdbx_strand_id
1 'polypeptide(L)'
;MLDFIGNYEKAGRVRFLLEGKSDMYREGCHLSDTLRFPDDCMVDFDLKLIDLFAEMDRKHLKLKDQVINEYFRVKDLLGKRPTRLDLFTYMDDNIYETAITHSKDNPFKRYLEFLNDLGELSQIEVEFYKGIGREFISLLENTNMSKVYKMPVLMAFYNNSDVLMEVSEKQLLSSWKEFFSTGTNWKDLDKNMTLQKYKDISDKDHLKKILAMPVHFLLESGKGFFVKNDDVALGLREELRPLIDNPVMIRQMKDVIDYRTMDYYQRRYRERQNE
;
A
#
# COMPACT_ATOMS: atom_id res chain seq x y z
N MET A 1 30.91 32.63 21.43
CA MET A 1 29.55 33.19 21.43
C MET A 1 28.59 32.04 21.68
N LEU A 2 27.87 32.06 22.80
CA LEU A 2 26.87 31.01 23.08
C LEU A 2 25.52 31.58 22.63
N ASP A 3 24.95 31.04 21.57
CA ASP A 3 23.65 31.45 21.08
C ASP A 3 22.61 30.43 21.47
N PHE A 4 21.61 30.84 22.24
CA PHE A 4 20.50 29.99 22.64
C PHE A 4 19.34 30.20 21.68
N ILE A 5 18.96 29.15 20.94
CA ILE A 5 17.81 29.20 20.03
C ILE A 5 16.53 29.16 20.87
N GLY A 6 15.99 30.36 21.14
CA GLY A 6 14.77 30.55 21.95
C GLY A 6 13.45 30.41 21.16
N ASN A 7 13.49 30.32 19.83
CA ASN A 7 12.28 30.27 19.00
C ASN A 7 12.36 29.16 17.98
N TYR A 8 11.79 28.03 18.31
CA TYR A 8 11.78 26.82 17.47
C TYR A 8 11.00 26.98 16.15
N GLU A 9 10.08 27.95 16.04
CA GLU A 9 9.33 28.19 14.78
C GLU A 9 10.23 28.64 13.61
N LYS A 10 11.44 29.12 13.91
CA LYS A 10 12.42 29.56 12.90
C LYS A 10 13.67 28.68 12.86
N ALA A 11 13.60 27.49 13.42
CA ALA A 11 14.74 26.58 13.55
C ALA A 11 15.38 26.22 12.20
N GLY A 12 14.59 26.09 11.12
CA GLY A 12 15.12 25.87 9.77
C GLY A 12 16.03 26.99 9.24
N ARG A 13 15.98 28.22 9.85
CA ARG A 13 16.88 29.32 9.49
C ARG A 13 18.25 29.22 10.15
N VAL A 14 18.36 28.48 11.23
CA VAL A 14 19.60 28.34 12.01
C VAL A 14 20.73 27.77 11.15
N ARG A 15 20.42 26.81 10.29
CA ARG A 15 21.35 26.21 9.34
C ARG A 15 21.98 27.27 8.43
N PHE A 16 21.16 28.16 7.83
CA PHE A 16 21.62 29.19 6.92
C PHE A 16 22.46 30.26 7.64
N LEU A 17 22.09 30.58 8.88
CA LEU A 17 22.87 31.48 9.71
C LEU A 17 24.25 30.92 10.08
N LEU A 18 24.32 29.63 10.36
CA LEU A 18 25.56 28.93 10.69
C LEU A 18 26.46 28.72 9.47
N GLU A 19 25.89 28.56 8.27
CA GLU A 19 26.62 28.45 7.00
C GLU A 19 27.06 29.84 6.46
N GLY A 20 26.72 30.95 7.15
CA GLY A 20 27.05 32.33 6.72
C GLY A 20 26.38 32.76 5.42
N LYS A 21 25.28 32.12 5.01
CA LYS A 21 24.53 32.41 3.80
C LYS A 21 23.38 33.38 4.13
N SER A 22 23.26 34.46 3.35
CA SER A 22 22.16 35.40 3.46
C SER A 22 20.82 34.78 2.97
N ASP A 23 19.73 35.25 3.53
CA ASP A 23 18.29 34.95 3.46
C ASP A 23 17.68 34.55 2.09
N MET A 24 18.29 33.66 1.30
CA MET A 24 17.60 33.05 0.19
C MET A 24 17.13 31.64 0.59
N TYR A 25 15.98 31.60 1.29
CA TYR A 25 15.20 30.40 1.53
C TYR A 25 14.77 29.81 0.17
N ARG A 26 15.45 28.78 -0.30
CA ARG A 26 14.95 27.95 -1.39
C ARG A 26 14.22 26.76 -0.77
N GLU A 27 12.90 26.69 -0.97
CA GLU A 27 12.13 25.47 -0.74
C GLU A 27 12.82 24.31 -1.48
N GLY A 28 13.26 23.28 -0.77
CA GLY A 28 13.84 22.07 -1.34
C GLY A 28 15.26 21.69 -0.90
N CYS A 29 15.89 22.38 0.03
CA CYS A 29 17.17 21.92 0.62
C CYS A 29 16.90 20.89 1.71
N HIS A 30 17.29 19.64 1.47
CA HIS A 30 17.20 18.55 2.44
C HIS A 30 18.34 18.62 3.46
N LEU A 31 18.06 18.23 4.72
CA LEU A 31 19.04 18.12 5.83
C LEU A 31 20.14 17.07 5.58
N SER A 32 20.00 16.22 4.54
CA SER A 32 21.00 15.23 4.14
C SER A 32 22.25 15.80 3.49
N ASP A 33 22.21 17.09 3.05
CA ASP A 33 23.40 17.72 2.51
C ASP A 33 24.36 18.04 3.67
N THR A 34 25.60 17.57 3.55
CA THR A 34 26.67 17.77 4.52
C THR A 34 26.81 19.27 4.83
N LEU A 35 26.56 19.65 6.10
CA LEU A 35 26.76 21.01 6.57
C LEU A 35 28.22 21.42 6.33
N ARG A 36 28.45 22.47 5.57
CA ARG A 36 29.79 23.03 5.34
C ARG A 36 29.96 24.26 6.20
N PHE A 37 30.86 24.17 7.15
CA PHE A 37 31.27 25.29 8.00
C PHE A 37 32.60 25.86 7.50
N PRO A 38 32.89 27.14 7.76
CA PRO A 38 34.25 27.68 7.60
C PRO A 38 35.25 26.85 8.41
N ASP A 39 36.47 26.71 7.89
CA ASP A 39 37.51 25.81 8.43
C ASP A 39 37.94 26.17 9.88
N ASP A 40 37.60 27.37 10.33
CA ASP A 40 37.87 27.91 11.68
C ASP A 40 36.66 27.81 12.64
N CYS A 41 35.54 27.23 12.20
CA CYS A 41 34.33 27.03 12.99
C CYS A 41 34.16 25.57 13.40
N MET A 42 34.06 25.31 14.72
CA MET A 42 33.63 24.02 15.25
C MET A 42 32.20 24.14 15.74
N VAL A 43 31.31 23.39 15.12
CA VAL A 43 29.89 23.36 15.47
C VAL A 43 29.55 21.95 15.93
N ASP A 44 29.17 21.80 17.19
CA ASP A 44 28.71 20.56 17.78
C ASP A 44 27.18 20.65 17.98
N PHE A 45 26.45 19.71 17.39
CA PHE A 45 25.01 19.61 17.54
C PHE A 45 24.66 18.42 18.42
N ASP A 46 23.84 18.63 19.42
CA ASP A 46 23.15 17.53 20.10
C ASP A 46 22.32 16.76 19.07
N LEU A 47 22.53 15.43 19.00
CA LEU A 47 21.77 14.53 18.13
C LEU A 47 20.26 14.72 18.26
N LYS A 48 19.78 15.01 19.49
CA LYS A 48 18.36 15.31 19.75
C LYS A 48 17.87 16.58 19.06
N LEU A 49 18.73 17.59 18.92
CA LEU A 49 18.39 18.82 18.19
C LEU A 49 18.32 18.57 16.68
N ILE A 50 19.22 17.74 16.14
CA ILE A 50 19.18 17.35 14.72
C ILE A 50 17.88 16.60 14.41
N ASP A 51 17.50 15.64 15.26
CA ASP A 51 16.24 14.89 15.15
C ASP A 51 15.01 15.81 15.27
N LEU A 52 15.04 16.77 16.20
CA LEU A 52 13.97 17.74 16.37
C LEU A 52 13.81 18.63 15.13
N PHE A 53 14.92 19.12 14.55
CA PHE A 53 14.87 19.92 13.33
C PHE A 53 14.38 19.12 12.13
N ALA A 54 14.82 17.87 11.99
CA ALA A 54 14.34 16.98 10.95
C ALA A 54 12.82 16.68 11.10
N GLU A 55 12.31 16.60 12.31
CA GLU A 55 10.88 16.45 12.59
C GLU A 55 10.08 17.73 12.27
N MET A 56 10.62 18.89 12.61
CA MET A 56 9.99 20.18 12.31
C MET A 56 9.96 20.47 10.80
N ASP A 57 11.04 20.19 10.08
CA ASP A 57 11.07 20.32 8.61
C ASP A 57 10.05 19.39 7.97
N ARG A 58 9.92 18.14 8.46
CA ARG A 58 8.90 17.20 7.99
C ARG A 58 7.47 17.74 8.18
N LYS A 59 7.17 18.40 9.30
CA LYS A 59 5.84 18.97 9.58
C LYS A 59 5.48 20.15 8.65
N HIS A 60 6.44 20.82 8.06
CA HIS A 60 6.20 21.93 7.11
C HIS A 60 6.07 21.48 5.65
N LEU A 61 6.42 20.23 5.32
CA LEU A 61 6.26 19.70 3.97
C LEU A 61 4.78 19.41 3.66
N LYS A 62 4.40 19.60 2.39
CA LYS A 62 3.10 19.11 1.90
C LYS A 62 3.04 17.57 2.05
N LEU A 63 1.87 17.03 2.30
CA LEU A 63 1.69 15.58 2.46
C LEU A 63 2.30 14.77 1.30
N LYS A 64 2.15 15.25 0.06
CA LYS A 64 2.75 14.63 -1.11
C LYS A 64 4.26 14.46 -0.96
N ASP A 65 4.95 15.50 -0.51
CA ASP A 65 6.41 15.50 -0.35
C ASP A 65 6.84 14.60 0.82
N GLN A 66 6.04 14.57 1.91
CA GLN A 66 6.26 13.64 3.02
C GLN A 66 6.15 12.18 2.57
N VAL A 67 5.12 11.83 1.76
CA VAL A 67 4.94 10.48 1.20
C VAL A 67 6.09 10.10 0.27
N ILE A 68 6.57 11.04 -0.56
CA ILE A 68 7.71 10.80 -1.45
C ILE A 68 9.00 10.57 -0.65
N ASN A 69 9.25 11.37 0.38
CA ASN A 69 10.42 11.21 1.25
C ASN A 69 10.41 9.87 1.98
N GLU A 70 9.24 9.45 2.50
CA GLU A 70 9.07 8.15 3.13
C GLU A 70 9.28 7.00 2.13
N TYR A 71 8.79 7.13 0.90
CA TYR A 71 9.07 6.14 -0.14
C TYR A 71 10.58 5.95 -0.36
N PHE A 72 11.33 7.04 -0.52
CA PHE A 72 12.78 6.94 -0.72
C PHE A 72 13.50 6.44 0.53
N ARG A 73 13.09 6.87 1.73
CA ARG A 73 13.63 6.35 2.98
C ARG A 73 13.43 4.82 3.09
N VAL A 74 12.23 4.33 2.78
CA VAL A 74 11.96 2.89 2.81
C VAL A 74 12.72 2.16 1.70
N LYS A 75 12.86 2.75 0.52
CA LYS A 75 13.65 2.22 -0.58
C LYS A 75 15.12 2.04 -0.17
N ASP A 76 15.71 3.04 0.46
CA ASP A 76 17.10 3.00 0.95
C ASP A 76 17.26 1.97 2.07
N LEU A 77 16.31 1.92 3.02
CA LEU A 77 16.28 0.95 4.10
C LEU A 77 16.29 -0.50 3.59
N LEU A 78 15.52 -0.77 2.53
CA LEU A 78 15.37 -2.13 1.98
C LEU A 78 16.43 -2.47 0.91
N GLY A 79 17.15 -1.47 0.39
CA GLY A 79 18.07 -1.64 -0.74
C GLY A 79 17.37 -2.07 -2.04
N LYS A 80 16.05 -1.93 -2.13
CA LYS A 80 15.22 -2.28 -3.28
C LYS A 80 14.00 -1.37 -3.38
N ARG A 81 13.36 -1.34 -4.55
CA ARG A 81 12.08 -0.64 -4.70
C ARG A 81 11.02 -1.27 -3.76
N PRO A 82 10.38 -0.48 -2.88
CA PRO A 82 9.34 -0.98 -1.99
C PRO A 82 8.13 -1.50 -2.78
N THR A 83 7.39 -2.44 -2.20
CA THR A 83 6.03 -2.79 -2.57
C THR A 83 5.04 -1.97 -1.74
N ARG A 84 3.72 -2.07 -2.01
CA ARG A 84 2.69 -1.48 -1.12
C ARG A 84 2.79 -2.03 0.28
N LEU A 85 3.02 -3.35 0.39
CA LEU A 85 3.18 -4.01 1.68
C LEU A 85 4.45 -3.56 2.42
N ASP A 86 5.56 -3.35 1.69
CA ASP A 86 6.78 -2.81 2.27
C ASP A 86 6.53 -1.38 2.80
N LEU A 87 5.87 -0.50 2.03
CA LEU A 87 5.52 0.85 2.48
C LEU A 87 4.59 0.81 3.70
N PHE A 88 3.56 -0.03 3.68
CA PHE A 88 2.66 -0.22 4.82
C PHE A 88 3.40 -0.65 6.08
N THR A 89 4.44 -1.48 5.94
CA THR A 89 5.19 -2.04 7.07
C THR A 89 6.22 -1.06 7.65
N TYR A 90 6.83 -0.22 6.82
CA TYR A 90 8.01 0.56 7.20
C TYR A 90 7.82 2.08 7.12
N MET A 91 6.73 2.59 6.52
CA MET A 91 6.39 4.01 6.51
C MET A 91 6.04 4.49 7.92
N ASP A 92 6.32 5.75 8.23
CA ASP A 92 5.86 6.38 9.46
C ASP A 92 4.33 6.31 9.59
N ASP A 93 3.84 5.86 10.75
CA ASP A 93 2.40 5.62 10.99
C ASP A 93 1.55 6.87 10.78
N ASN A 94 2.03 8.06 11.18
CA ASN A 94 1.27 9.30 11.04
C ASN A 94 1.16 9.71 9.56
N ILE A 95 2.25 9.52 8.79
CA ILE A 95 2.27 9.80 7.35
C ILE A 95 1.37 8.81 6.63
N TYR A 96 1.44 7.51 6.97
CA TYR A 96 0.56 6.48 6.44
C TYR A 96 -0.91 6.82 6.69
N GLU A 97 -1.30 7.05 7.95
CA GLU A 97 -2.69 7.35 8.32
C GLU A 97 -3.21 8.62 7.63
N THR A 98 -2.37 9.65 7.51
CA THR A 98 -2.74 10.86 6.79
C THR A 98 -2.88 10.59 5.29
N ALA A 99 -1.94 9.87 4.68
CA ALA A 99 -1.95 9.57 3.25
C ALA A 99 -3.18 8.76 2.81
N ILE A 100 -3.59 7.75 3.60
CA ILE A 100 -4.76 6.92 3.25
C ILE A 100 -6.09 7.68 3.29
N THR A 101 -6.18 8.81 4.01
CA THR A 101 -7.37 9.67 4.05
C THR A 101 -7.43 10.67 2.87
N HIS A 102 -6.30 10.93 2.21
CA HIS A 102 -6.19 11.90 1.10
C HIS A 102 -6.13 11.17 -0.25
N SER A 103 -7.25 11.13 -0.98
CA SER A 103 -7.37 10.34 -2.21
C SER A 103 -6.31 10.65 -3.29
N LYS A 104 -5.83 11.90 -3.38
CA LYS A 104 -4.83 12.34 -4.37
C LYS A 104 -3.41 11.93 -4.02
N ASP A 105 -3.07 11.93 -2.73
CA ASP A 105 -1.72 11.69 -2.23
C ASP A 105 -1.54 10.27 -1.69
N ASN A 106 -2.57 9.44 -1.83
CA ASN A 106 -2.57 8.05 -1.38
C ASN A 106 -1.89 7.12 -2.40
N PRO A 107 -0.63 6.71 -2.18
CA PRO A 107 0.08 5.83 -3.11
C PRO A 107 -0.54 4.42 -3.15
N PHE A 108 -1.22 3.98 -2.10
CA PHE A 108 -1.77 2.63 -2.00
C PHE A 108 -2.99 2.39 -2.91
N LYS A 109 -3.66 3.46 -3.35
CA LYS A 109 -4.80 3.42 -4.27
C LYS A 109 -4.43 3.70 -5.72
N ARG A 110 -3.17 4.07 -5.98
CA ARG A 110 -2.67 4.46 -7.31
C ARG A 110 -1.15 4.21 -7.44
N TYR A 111 -0.70 3.05 -7.01
CA TYR A 111 0.73 2.80 -6.83
C TYR A 111 1.53 2.84 -8.13
N LEU A 112 1.02 2.24 -9.20
CA LEU A 112 1.69 2.32 -10.53
C LEU A 112 1.78 3.76 -11.04
N GLU A 113 0.75 4.58 -10.80
CA GLU A 113 0.76 5.99 -11.15
C GLU A 113 1.76 6.77 -10.29
N PHE A 114 1.81 6.49 -8.99
CA PHE A 114 2.80 7.05 -8.08
C PHE A 114 4.23 6.72 -8.52
N LEU A 115 4.52 5.47 -8.88
CA LEU A 115 5.82 5.07 -9.40
C LEU A 115 6.13 5.72 -10.75
N ASN A 116 5.13 5.90 -11.62
CA ASN A 116 5.29 6.62 -12.88
C ASN A 116 5.66 8.09 -12.64
N ASP A 117 4.98 8.76 -11.71
CA ASP A 117 5.23 10.17 -11.34
C ASP A 117 6.66 10.35 -10.77
N LEU A 118 7.22 9.33 -10.12
CA LEU A 118 8.59 9.32 -9.61
C LEU A 118 9.64 8.88 -10.64
N GLY A 119 9.24 8.42 -11.83
CA GLY A 119 10.16 7.85 -12.82
C GLY A 119 10.75 6.50 -12.42
N GLU A 120 10.10 5.78 -11.51
CA GLU A 120 10.56 4.50 -10.94
C GLU A 120 10.09 3.26 -11.72
N LEU A 121 9.29 3.43 -12.77
CA LEU A 121 8.84 2.31 -13.61
C LEU A 121 9.95 1.84 -14.55
N SER A 122 10.15 0.52 -14.63
CA SER A 122 10.95 -0.11 -15.67
C SER A 122 10.24 -0.02 -17.03
N GLN A 123 10.96 -0.28 -18.14
CA GLN A 123 10.39 -0.23 -19.49
C GLN A 123 9.14 -1.14 -19.63
N ILE A 124 9.20 -2.36 -19.10
CA ILE A 124 8.08 -3.32 -19.15
C ILE A 124 6.89 -2.80 -18.34
N GLU A 125 7.15 -2.14 -17.21
CA GLU A 125 6.10 -1.55 -16.38
C GLU A 125 5.47 -0.31 -17.03
N VAL A 126 6.23 0.48 -17.77
CA VAL A 126 5.70 1.60 -18.56
C VAL A 126 4.72 1.09 -19.64
N GLU A 127 5.06 -0.01 -20.31
CA GLU A 127 4.16 -0.62 -21.30
C GLU A 127 2.88 -1.15 -20.65
N PHE A 128 3.02 -1.86 -19.54
CA PHE A 128 1.88 -2.34 -18.74
C PHE A 128 1.00 -1.18 -18.23
N TYR A 129 1.62 -0.10 -17.77
CA TYR A 129 0.95 1.09 -17.24
C TYR A 129 0.11 1.82 -18.30
N LYS A 130 0.54 1.83 -19.56
CA LYS A 130 -0.21 2.46 -20.68
C LYS A 130 -1.42 1.65 -21.13
N GLY A 131 -1.52 0.38 -20.75
CA GLY A 131 -2.55 -0.55 -21.19
C GLY A 131 -3.64 -0.81 -20.17
N ILE A 132 -4.49 -1.77 -20.52
CA ILE A 132 -5.60 -2.25 -19.68
C ILE A 132 -5.14 -2.82 -18.32
N GLY A 133 -3.88 -3.25 -18.22
CA GLY A 133 -3.29 -3.78 -16.99
C GLY A 133 -3.35 -2.78 -15.84
N ARG A 134 -3.04 -1.49 -16.11
CA ARG A 134 -3.17 -0.42 -15.11
C ARG A 134 -4.62 -0.30 -14.61
N GLU A 135 -5.59 -0.34 -15.50
CA GLU A 135 -7.00 -0.20 -15.14
C GLU A 135 -7.47 -1.36 -14.26
N PHE A 136 -7.02 -2.57 -14.56
CA PHE A 136 -7.32 -3.75 -13.75
C PHE A 136 -6.68 -3.66 -12.36
N ILE A 137 -5.40 -3.31 -12.26
CA ILE A 137 -4.75 -3.12 -10.96
C ILE A 137 -5.41 -1.99 -10.16
N SER A 138 -5.75 -0.87 -10.81
CA SER A 138 -6.49 0.23 -10.17
C SER A 138 -7.87 -0.21 -9.65
N LEU A 139 -8.56 -1.10 -10.36
CA LEU A 139 -9.79 -1.72 -9.85
C LEU A 139 -9.53 -2.51 -8.57
N LEU A 140 -8.48 -3.35 -8.55
CA LEU A 140 -8.13 -4.14 -7.36
C LEU A 140 -7.75 -3.25 -6.18
N GLU A 141 -7.01 -2.16 -6.42
CA GLU A 141 -6.64 -1.17 -5.40
C GLU A 141 -7.87 -0.48 -4.78
N ASN A 142 -8.91 -0.23 -5.58
CA ASN A 142 -10.02 0.63 -5.20
C ASN A 142 -11.36 -0.10 -4.98
N THR A 143 -11.44 -1.42 -5.23
CA THR A 143 -12.69 -2.16 -5.01
C THR A 143 -13.15 -2.07 -3.55
N ASN A 144 -14.43 -1.76 -3.32
CA ASN A 144 -14.98 -1.68 -1.97
C ASN A 144 -14.85 -3.00 -1.22
N MET A 145 -14.44 -2.91 0.04
CA MET A 145 -14.22 -4.06 0.91
C MET A 145 -14.69 -3.73 2.35
N SER A 146 -15.95 -4.04 2.64
CA SER A 146 -16.48 -3.99 4.01
C SER A 146 -16.07 -5.22 4.83
N LYS A 147 -15.83 -6.34 4.16
CA LYS A 147 -15.29 -7.60 4.67
C LYS A 147 -14.15 -8.05 3.75
N VAL A 148 -13.22 -8.81 4.30
CA VAL A 148 -12.03 -9.32 3.57
C VAL A 148 -12.37 -10.33 2.45
N TYR A 149 -13.63 -10.68 2.27
CA TYR A 149 -14.13 -11.78 1.43
C TYR A 149 -13.67 -11.74 -0.03
N LYS A 150 -13.44 -10.57 -0.61
CA LYS A 150 -12.93 -10.47 -1.98
C LYS A 150 -11.49 -10.97 -2.10
N MET A 151 -10.68 -10.88 -1.04
CA MET A 151 -9.26 -11.26 -1.11
C MET A 151 -9.06 -12.73 -1.41
N PRO A 152 -9.67 -13.71 -0.67
CA PRO A 152 -9.54 -15.12 -1.02
C PRO A 152 -10.12 -15.48 -2.42
N VAL A 153 -11.10 -14.73 -2.92
CA VAL A 153 -11.60 -14.93 -4.29
C VAL A 153 -10.57 -14.44 -5.31
N LEU A 154 -9.95 -13.29 -5.10
CA LEU A 154 -8.86 -12.79 -5.95
C LEU A 154 -7.61 -13.68 -5.89
N MET A 155 -7.30 -14.24 -4.71
CA MET A 155 -6.22 -15.20 -4.54
C MET A 155 -6.45 -16.50 -5.36
N ALA A 156 -7.70 -16.90 -5.61
CA ALA A 156 -7.99 -18.06 -6.43
C ALA A 156 -7.53 -17.91 -7.89
N PHE A 157 -7.43 -16.67 -8.39
CA PHE A 157 -6.87 -16.41 -9.72
C PHE A 157 -5.34 -16.41 -9.74
N TYR A 158 -4.70 -16.23 -8.58
CA TYR A 158 -3.25 -16.17 -8.50
C TYR A 158 -2.65 -17.59 -8.46
N ASN A 159 -1.89 -17.91 -9.49
CA ASN A 159 -1.14 -19.15 -9.59
C ASN A 159 0.36 -18.80 -9.67
N ASN A 160 1.21 -19.34 -8.89
CA ASN A 160 2.60 -18.97 -8.60
C ASN A 160 3.41 -18.33 -9.75
N SER A 161 3.12 -18.69 -11.00
CA SER A 161 3.84 -18.22 -12.19
C SER A 161 2.98 -17.40 -13.16
N ASP A 162 1.66 -17.44 -13.01
CA ASP A 162 0.69 -16.80 -13.90
C ASP A 162 -0.59 -16.37 -13.15
N VAL A 163 -1.48 -15.69 -13.84
CA VAL A 163 -2.84 -15.40 -13.38
C VAL A 163 -3.81 -16.24 -14.21
N LEU A 164 -4.70 -16.97 -13.55
CA LEU A 164 -5.71 -17.76 -14.25
C LEU A 164 -6.75 -16.85 -14.91
N MET A 165 -7.17 -17.17 -16.13
CA MET A 165 -8.30 -16.49 -16.78
C MET A 165 -9.64 -16.85 -16.14
N GLU A 166 -9.75 -18.06 -15.59
CA GLU A 166 -10.99 -18.62 -15.08
C GLU A 166 -10.73 -19.44 -13.83
N VAL A 167 -11.66 -19.38 -12.88
CA VAL A 167 -11.62 -20.16 -11.66
C VAL A 167 -12.92 -20.92 -11.47
N SER A 168 -12.78 -22.20 -11.16
CA SER A 168 -13.89 -23.11 -10.83
C SER A 168 -14.36 -22.91 -9.40
N GLU A 169 -15.56 -23.39 -9.07
CA GLU A 169 -16.08 -23.45 -7.70
C GLU A 169 -15.12 -24.17 -6.74
N LYS A 170 -14.46 -25.22 -7.21
CA LYS A 170 -13.48 -25.97 -6.43
C LYS A 170 -12.26 -25.12 -6.07
N GLN A 171 -11.74 -24.34 -7.00
CA GLN A 171 -10.61 -23.44 -6.77
C GLN A 171 -10.99 -22.29 -5.84
N LEU A 172 -12.18 -21.70 -6.03
CA LEU A 172 -12.71 -20.68 -5.12
C LEU A 172 -12.86 -21.22 -3.70
N LEU A 173 -13.42 -22.40 -3.54
CA LEU A 173 -13.61 -23.04 -2.24
C LEU A 173 -12.26 -23.36 -1.57
N SER A 174 -11.30 -23.87 -2.32
CA SER A 174 -9.95 -24.18 -1.81
C SER A 174 -9.26 -22.93 -1.29
N SER A 175 -9.18 -21.87 -2.10
CA SER A 175 -8.58 -20.59 -1.72
C SER A 175 -9.29 -19.94 -0.51
N TRP A 176 -10.61 -20.01 -0.49
CA TRP A 176 -11.41 -19.52 0.62
C TRP A 176 -11.12 -20.26 1.93
N LYS A 177 -11.12 -21.58 1.91
CA LYS A 177 -10.85 -22.40 3.10
C LYS A 177 -9.42 -22.22 3.60
N GLU A 178 -8.44 -22.18 2.70
CA GLU A 178 -7.05 -21.89 3.03
C GLU A 178 -6.92 -20.55 3.74
N PHE A 179 -7.48 -19.49 3.17
CA PHE A 179 -7.44 -18.16 3.74
C PHE A 179 -8.08 -18.10 5.14
N PHE A 180 -9.29 -18.64 5.30
CA PHE A 180 -10.00 -18.56 6.57
C PHE A 180 -9.52 -19.57 7.62
N SER A 181 -8.79 -20.60 7.23
CA SER A 181 -8.12 -21.51 8.18
C SER A 181 -6.81 -20.93 8.72
N THR A 182 -6.25 -19.91 8.07
CA THR A 182 -5.00 -19.28 8.50
C THR A 182 -5.20 -18.45 9.76
N GLY A 183 -4.46 -18.76 10.82
CA GLY A 183 -4.49 -18.03 12.08
C GLY A 183 -5.90 -17.90 12.68
N THR A 184 -6.36 -16.67 12.83
CA THR A 184 -7.69 -16.34 13.37
C THR A 184 -8.64 -15.71 12.33
N ASN A 185 -8.34 -15.82 11.04
CA ASN A 185 -9.14 -15.22 9.96
C ASN A 185 -10.60 -15.69 9.97
N TRP A 186 -10.86 -16.93 10.41
CA TRP A 186 -12.21 -17.47 10.55
C TRP A 186 -13.14 -16.62 11.42
N LYS A 187 -12.60 -15.82 12.36
CA LYS A 187 -13.39 -14.92 13.22
C LYS A 187 -14.14 -13.83 12.42
N ASP A 188 -13.67 -13.54 11.20
CA ASP A 188 -14.28 -12.50 10.36
C ASP A 188 -15.45 -13.00 9.51
N LEU A 189 -15.67 -14.31 9.45
CA LEU A 189 -16.78 -14.90 8.70
C LEU A 189 -18.15 -14.53 9.24
N ASP A 190 -18.28 -14.33 10.56
CA ASP A 190 -19.51 -13.89 11.17
C ASP A 190 -19.25 -13.17 12.51
N LYS A 191 -20.20 -12.36 12.99
CA LYS A 191 -20.06 -11.54 14.21
C LYS A 191 -19.72 -12.36 15.47
N ASN A 192 -20.26 -13.58 15.57
CA ASN A 192 -20.07 -14.47 16.73
C ASN A 192 -19.48 -15.82 16.30
N MET A 193 -18.54 -15.81 15.36
CA MET A 193 -17.89 -17.01 14.89
C MET A 193 -16.97 -17.59 15.96
N THR A 194 -17.08 -18.88 16.21
CA THR A 194 -16.16 -19.67 17.02
C THR A 194 -15.42 -20.67 16.15
N LEU A 195 -14.30 -21.18 16.61
CA LEU A 195 -13.53 -22.18 15.85
C LEU A 195 -14.37 -23.44 15.57
N GLN A 196 -15.22 -23.87 16.53
CA GLN A 196 -16.09 -25.01 16.34
C GLN A 196 -17.14 -24.71 15.25
N LYS A 197 -17.85 -23.58 15.33
CA LYS A 197 -18.79 -23.17 14.29
C LYS A 197 -18.15 -23.12 12.90
N TYR A 198 -16.93 -22.57 12.82
CA TYR A 198 -16.19 -22.54 11.56
C TYR A 198 -15.93 -23.92 10.99
N LYS A 199 -15.48 -24.87 11.83
CA LYS A 199 -15.24 -26.26 11.42
C LYS A 199 -16.49 -27.00 10.99
N ASP A 200 -17.65 -26.62 11.54
CA ASP A 200 -18.94 -27.25 11.25
C ASP A 200 -19.59 -26.71 9.96
N ILE A 201 -19.05 -25.62 9.35
CA ILE A 201 -19.57 -25.10 8.08
C ILE A 201 -19.29 -26.10 6.95
N SER A 202 -20.35 -26.51 6.26
CA SER A 202 -20.22 -27.40 5.11
C SER A 202 -19.58 -26.70 3.90
N ASP A 203 -18.93 -27.45 3.01
CA ASP A 203 -18.40 -26.93 1.75
C ASP A 203 -19.48 -26.24 0.90
N LYS A 204 -20.69 -26.77 0.93
CA LYS A 204 -21.86 -26.18 0.25
C LYS A 204 -22.22 -24.81 0.81
N ASP A 205 -22.15 -24.62 2.12
CA ASP A 205 -22.48 -23.33 2.77
C ASP A 205 -21.36 -22.30 2.53
N HIS A 206 -20.09 -22.73 2.56
CA HIS A 206 -18.97 -21.89 2.16
C HIS A 206 -19.15 -21.43 0.71
N LEU A 207 -19.41 -22.34 -0.22
CA LEU A 207 -19.59 -22.01 -1.63
C LEU A 207 -20.79 -21.08 -1.87
N LYS A 208 -21.92 -21.33 -1.21
CA LYS A 208 -23.09 -20.45 -1.25
C LYS A 208 -22.72 -19.03 -0.82
N LYS A 209 -21.93 -18.87 0.25
CA LYS A 209 -21.46 -17.56 0.74
C LYS A 209 -20.51 -16.88 -0.25
N ILE A 210 -19.58 -17.63 -0.83
CA ILE A 210 -18.62 -17.13 -1.84
C ILE A 210 -19.38 -16.57 -3.04
N LEU A 211 -20.31 -17.34 -3.58
CA LEU A 211 -21.06 -16.95 -4.78
C LEU A 211 -22.02 -15.78 -4.52
N ALA A 212 -22.73 -15.79 -3.39
CA ALA A 212 -23.71 -14.77 -3.05
C ALA A 212 -23.12 -13.42 -2.60
N MET A 213 -21.86 -13.39 -2.17
CA MET A 213 -21.25 -12.17 -1.64
C MET A 213 -20.04 -11.71 -2.49
N PRO A 214 -18.80 -12.22 -2.30
CA PRO A 214 -17.67 -11.65 -3.02
C PRO A 214 -17.74 -11.82 -4.54
N VAL A 215 -18.18 -12.95 -5.06
CA VAL A 215 -18.32 -13.17 -6.50
C VAL A 215 -19.38 -12.24 -7.08
N HIS A 216 -20.57 -12.20 -6.49
CA HIS A 216 -21.65 -11.29 -6.92
C HIS A 216 -21.16 -9.83 -6.97
N PHE A 217 -20.53 -9.33 -5.91
CA PHE A 217 -20.03 -7.96 -5.87
C PHE A 217 -18.84 -7.68 -6.80
N LEU A 218 -18.02 -8.68 -7.12
CA LEU A 218 -16.98 -8.53 -8.15
C LEU A 218 -17.60 -8.42 -9.55
N LEU A 219 -18.64 -9.18 -9.83
CA LEU A 219 -19.39 -9.08 -11.09
C LEU A 219 -20.09 -7.72 -11.24
N GLU A 220 -20.75 -7.22 -10.20
CA GLU A 220 -21.47 -5.94 -10.25
C GLU A 220 -20.55 -4.72 -10.27
N SER A 221 -19.58 -4.67 -9.37
CA SER A 221 -18.73 -3.49 -9.15
C SER A 221 -17.36 -3.55 -9.85
N GLY A 222 -17.06 -4.65 -10.53
CA GLY A 222 -15.77 -4.92 -11.17
C GLY A 222 -15.58 -4.27 -12.53
N LYS A 223 -16.42 -3.28 -12.90
CA LYS A 223 -16.31 -2.50 -14.16
C LYS A 223 -16.14 -3.38 -15.40
N GLY A 224 -16.76 -4.56 -15.42
CA GLY A 224 -16.67 -5.52 -16.52
C GLY A 224 -15.35 -6.29 -16.62
N PHE A 225 -14.46 -6.18 -15.64
CA PHE A 225 -13.25 -6.99 -15.61
C PHE A 225 -13.49 -8.43 -15.16
N PHE A 226 -14.56 -8.66 -14.41
CA PHE A 226 -14.99 -9.97 -13.98
C PHE A 226 -16.22 -10.38 -14.78
N VAL A 227 -16.22 -11.61 -15.27
CA VAL A 227 -17.30 -12.18 -16.10
C VAL A 227 -17.73 -13.53 -15.54
N LYS A 228 -18.97 -13.88 -15.80
CA LYS A 228 -19.51 -15.20 -15.49
C LYS A 228 -19.82 -15.92 -16.81
N ASN A 229 -19.28 -17.11 -16.98
CA ASN A 229 -19.59 -18.01 -18.06
C ASN A 229 -20.35 -19.22 -17.54
N ASP A 230 -21.05 -19.95 -18.39
CA ASP A 230 -21.92 -21.08 -17.97
C ASP A 230 -21.14 -22.21 -17.30
N ASP A 231 -19.88 -22.42 -17.70
CA ASP A 231 -19.02 -23.52 -17.22
C ASP A 231 -18.03 -23.15 -16.12
N VAL A 232 -17.94 -21.86 -15.74
CA VAL A 232 -16.98 -21.36 -14.74
C VAL A 232 -17.65 -20.51 -13.67
N ALA A 233 -17.13 -20.57 -12.46
CA ALA A 233 -17.69 -19.80 -11.34
C ALA A 233 -17.42 -18.30 -11.47
N LEU A 234 -16.21 -17.92 -11.94
CA LEU A 234 -15.80 -16.54 -12.18
C LEU A 234 -14.63 -16.52 -13.17
N GLY A 235 -14.67 -15.61 -14.13
CA GLY A 235 -13.61 -15.39 -15.10
C GLY A 235 -13.17 -13.95 -15.16
N LEU A 236 -12.03 -13.71 -15.80
CA LEU A 236 -11.56 -12.40 -16.20
C LEU A 236 -11.99 -12.11 -17.66
N ARG A 237 -12.19 -10.84 -17.98
CA ARG A 237 -12.51 -10.43 -19.36
C ARG A 237 -11.36 -10.78 -20.30
N GLU A 238 -11.71 -11.11 -21.54
CA GLU A 238 -10.79 -11.66 -22.53
C GLU A 238 -9.60 -10.74 -22.85
N GLU A 239 -9.78 -9.44 -22.78
CA GLU A 239 -8.73 -8.47 -23.07
C GLU A 239 -7.56 -8.52 -22.08
N LEU A 240 -7.71 -9.19 -20.93
CA LEU A 240 -6.61 -9.44 -19.99
C LEU A 240 -5.77 -10.67 -20.35
N ARG A 241 -6.23 -11.51 -21.29
CA ARG A 241 -5.51 -12.74 -21.69
C ARG A 241 -4.04 -12.54 -22.07
N PRO A 242 -3.64 -11.49 -22.79
CA PRO A 242 -2.23 -11.25 -23.10
C PRO A 242 -1.37 -10.88 -21.88
N LEU A 243 -1.96 -10.65 -20.71
CA LEU A 243 -1.28 -10.19 -19.50
C LEU A 243 -1.21 -11.25 -18.39
N ILE A 244 -1.82 -12.43 -18.57
CA ILE A 244 -1.95 -13.43 -17.50
C ILE A 244 -0.59 -14.00 -17.01
N ASP A 245 0.36 -14.11 -17.90
CA ASP A 245 1.75 -14.52 -17.63
C ASP A 245 2.74 -13.34 -17.51
N ASN A 246 2.22 -12.12 -17.61
CA ASN A 246 3.05 -10.93 -17.49
C ASN A 246 3.56 -10.76 -16.03
N PRO A 247 4.88 -10.69 -15.81
CA PRO A 247 5.45 -10.62 -14.47
C PRO A 247 5.04 -9.33 -13.69
N VAL A 248 4.67 -8.26 -14.40
CA VAL A 248 4.14 -7.04 -13.77
C VAL A 248 2.75 -7.30 -13.22
N MET A 249 1.87 -7.91 -14.03
CA MET A 249 0.50 -8.28 -13.64
C MET A 249 0.52 -9.16 -12.39
N ILE A 250 1.31 -10.23 -12.41
CA ILE A 250 1.43 -11.20 -11.32
C ILE A 250 1.90 -10.52 -10.02
N ARG A 251 3.00 -9.74 -10.10
CA ARG A 251 3.54 -9.03 -8.93
C ARG A 251 2.58 -8.00 -8.38
N GLN A 252 1.98 -7.18 -9.24
CA GLN A 252 1.07 -6.12 -8.82
C GLN A 252 -0.22 -6.68 -8.20
N MET A 253 -0.78 -7.74 -8.79
CA MET A 253 -1.96 -8.41 -8.24
C MET A 253 -1.68 -8.98 -6.85
N LYS A 254 -0.55 -9.70 -6.69
CA LYS A 254 -0.13 -10.23 -5.39
C LYS A 254 0.05 -9.12 -4.35
N ASP A 255 0.80 -8.08 -4.68
CA ASP A 255 1.09 -6.98 -3.77
C ASP A 255 -0.19 -6.23 -3.32
N VAL A 256 -1.14 -6.00 -4.22
CA VAL A 256 -2.44 -5.40 -3.86
C VAL A 256 -3.21 -6.30 -2.89
N ILE A 257 -3.27 -7.61 -3.15
CA ILE A 257 -4.01 -8.56 -2.30
C ILE A 257 -3.37 -8.63 -0.92
N ASP A 258 -2.06 -8.78 -0.85
CA ASP A 258 -1.30 -8.86 0.40
C ASP A 258 -1.48 -7.57 1.23
N TYR A 259 -1.22 -6.41 0.63
CA TYR A 259 -1.39 -5.12 1.29
C TYR A 259 -2.83 -4.92 1.81
N ARG A 260 -3.82 -5.12 0.96
CA ARG A 260 -5.23 -4.89 1.35
C ARG A 260 -5.71 -5.85 2.42
N THR A 261 -5.18 -7.06 2.44
CA THR A 261 -5.46 -8.04 3.50
C THR A 261 -4.88 -7.57 4.83
N MET A 262 -3.62 -7.12 4.83
CA MET A 262 -2.94 -6.65 6.04
C MET A 262 -3.56 -5.36 6.58
N ASP A 263 -3.82 -4.37 5.71
CA ASP A 263 -4.50 -3.12 6.08
C ASP A 263 -5.90 -3.38 6.67
N TYR A 264 -6.66 -4.31 6.08
CA TYR A 264 -7.97 -4.69 6.61
C TYR A 264 -7.88 -5.24 8.04
N TYR A 265 -6.96 -6.19 8.29
CA TYR A 265 -6.82 -6.78 9.61
C TYR A 265 -6.23 -5.83 10.65
N GLN A 266 -5.32 -4.94 10.26
CA GLN A 266 -4.78 -3.91 11.16
C GLN A 266 -5.91 -2.96 11.62
N ARG A 267 -6.77 -2.49 10.70
CA ARG A 267 -7.92 -1.64 11.05
C ARG A 267 -8.89 -2.38 11.98
N ARG A 268 -9.20 -3.63 11.69
CA ARG A 268 -10.07 -4.46 12.55
C ARG A 268 -9.48 -4.72 13.93
N TYR A 269 -8.16 -4.86 14.03
CA TYR A 269 -7.49 -5.01 15.31
C TYR A 269 -7.58 -3.72 16.15
N ARG A 270 -7.34 -2.56 15.53
CA ARG A 270 -7.46 -1.25 16.19
C ARG A 270 -8.90 -0.97 16.65
N GLU A 271 -9.91 -1.27 15.84
CA GLU A 271 -11.32 -1.14 16.22
C GLU A 271 -11.64 -1.93 17.51
N ARG A 272 -11.15 -3.17 17.60
CA ARG A 272 -11.38 -4.04 18.78
C ARG A 272 -10.64 -3.61 20.04
N GLN A 273 -9.58 -2.82 19.93
CA GLN A 273 -8.89 -2.27 21.10
C GLN A 273 -9.60 -1.04 21.67
N ASN A 274 -10.42 -0.39 20.86
CA ASN A 274 -11.18 0.82 21.24
C ASN A 274 -12.62 0.49 21.71
N GLU A 275 -13.07 -0.76 21.62
CA GLU A 275 -14.33 -1.29 22.20
C GLU A 275 -14.10 -1.85 23.61
#